data_aebfc49dd66283d78d376ef37387c20f
#
_entry.id   aebfc49dd66283d78d376ef37387c20f
#
_cell.length_a   1.000
_cell.length_b   1.000
_cell.length_c   1.000
_cell.angle_alpha   90.00
_cell.angle_beta   90.00
_cell.angle_gamma   90.00
#
_symmetry.space_group_name_H-M   'P 1'
#
loop_
_entity.id
_entity.type
_entity.pdbx_description
1 polymer ?
#
loop_
_entity_poly.entity_id
_entity_poly.type
_entity_poly.pdbx_seq_one_letter_code
_entity_poly.pdbx_strand_id
1 'polypeptide(L)'
;SQTTVSKEAAAKSMVLEYYGTGYSKEVLGMSASHNDWYPIEGGSVTIYTAPSIGAGENQQIRASFPTTADYLGCDAVEGALTVNKAFVRVHVKPAAIFYDEKPTTHQYVTTKPEDDFTIFKVYSGLTSNVKGAIYLQLPESILSPEALEKINPVVKLLYGKTLTDILNDGMTLGELRALLQKLEKPTEDLAKLLKLFNIDISSFTELLKVVNKIPGVFDSTRVAIGSPNRAGMYLVTAITSNPNYKTGVGTSTLVVKMRATGASLVWDNDRTTYTTGELESSPLGATLMRGDTPAHNQDGVHYRYVGTTDTHRLYISSKAPTEPGTYRQTAYILGGNDMAKSISRSITITAN
;
A
#
# COMPACT_ATOMS: atom_id res chain seq x y z
N SER A 1 -14.64 -48.26 45.83
CA SER A 1 -13.20 -47.93 45.81
C SER A 1 -12.87 -47.27 44.47
N GLN A 2 -12.24 -46.11 44.54
CA GLN A 2 -11.79 -45.41 43.33
C GLN A 2 -10.61 -46.11 42.71
N THR A 3 -10.59 -46.19 41.38
CA THR A 3 -9.48 -46.76 40.60
C THR A 3 -8.56 -45.64 40.13
N THR A 4 -7.25 -45.85 40.18
CA THR A 4 -6.26 -44.91 39.67
C THR A 4 -6.23 -44.95 38.14
N VAL A 5 -6.34 -43.79 37.50
CA VAL A 5 -6.23 -43.66 36.04
C VAL A 5 -4.76 -43.43 35.65
N SER A 6 -4.26 -44.19 34.69
CA SER A 6 -2.87 -44.01 34.19
C SER A 6 -2.78 -42.68 33.40
N LYS A 7 -1.56 -42.12 33.30
CA LYS A 7 -1.28 -40.92 32.52
C LYS A 7 -1.64 -41.08 31.03
N GLU A 8 -1.39 -42.28 30.46
CA GLU A 8 -1.76 -42.58 29.10
C GLU A 8 -3.26 -42.62 28.89
N ALA A 9 -3.99 -43.29 29.78
CA ALA A 9 -5.45 -43.33 29.75
C ALA A 9 -6.05 -41.90 29.96
N ALA A 10 -5.45 -41.17 30.88
CA ALA A 10 -5.77 -39.77 31.08
C ALA A 10 -5.57 -38.93 29.81
N ALA A 11 -4.40 -39.04 29.17
CA ALA A 11 -4.10 -38.32 27.94
C ALA A 11 -5.06 -38.66 26.79
N LYS A 12 -5.65 -39.86 26.76
CA LYS A 12 -6.60 -40.27 25.73
C LYS A 12 -8.08 -39.92 26.00
N SER A 13 -8.44 -39.60 27.25
CA SER A 13 -9.85 -39.40 27.63
C SER A 13 -10.17 -38.05 28.25
N MET A 14 -9.49 -36.98 27.81
CA MET A 14 -9.38 -35.79 28.61
C MET A 14 -9.79 -34.49 28.02
N VAL A 15 -10.02 -33.53 28.92
CA VAL A 15 -10.04 -32.10 28.67
C VAL A 15 -8.62 -31.62 28.46
N LEU A 16 -8.33 -31.04 27.31
CA LEU A 16 -7.08 -30.37 26.97
C LEU A 16 -7.15 -28.91 27.40
N GLU A 17 -6.17 -28.49 28.20
CA GLU A 17 -6.03 -27.09 28.57
C GLU A 17 -4.89 -26.48 27.75
N TYR A 18 -5.20 -25.38 27.05
CA TYR A 18 -4.22 -24.64 26.28
C TYR A 18 -3.64 -23.49 27.09
N TYR A 19 -2.32 -23.38 27.05
CA TYR A 19 -1.56 -22.28 27.64
C TYR A 19 -0.71 -21.63 26.55
N GLY A 20 -1.25 -20.65 25.84
CA GLY A 20 -0.52 -19.90 24.82
C GLY A 20 -0.08 -18.53 25.33
N THR A 21 0.93 -17.94 24.71
CA THR A 21 1.32 -16.55 24.95
C THR A 21 0.17 -15.60 24.56
N GLY A 22 -0.37 -14.88 25.52
CA GLY A 22 -1.44 -13.90 25.31
C GLY A 22 -2.85 -14.42 25.56
N TYR A 23 -3.03 -15.69 25.88
CA TYR A 23 -4.32 -16.26 26.27
C TYR A 23 -4.31 -16.68 27.73
N SER A 24 -5.34 -16.31 28.46
CA SER A 24 -5.67 -16.96 29.74
C SER A 24 -6.04 -18.41 29.44
N LYS A 25 -5.77 -19.28 30.38
CA LYS A 25 -6.11 -20.71 30.36
C LYS A 25 -7.44 -20.98 29.62
N GLU A 26 -7.38 -21.62 28.45
CA GLU A 26 -8.54 -22.04 27.68
C GLU A 26 -8.62 -23.56 27.65
N VAL A 27 -9.83 -24.07 27.81
CA VAL A 27 -10.07 -25.50 27.70
C VAL A 27 -10.31 -25.85 26.24
N LEU A 28 -9.39 -26.64 25.65
CA LEU A 28 -9.53 -27.14 24.30
C LEU A 28 -10.40 -28.41 24.34
N GLY A 29 -11.60 -28.29 23.75
CA GLY A 29 -12.41 -29.48 23.47
C GLY A 29 -11.78 -30.25 22.31
N MET A 30 -11.68 -31.56 22.43
CA MET A 30 -11.31 -32.43 21.32
C MET A 30 -12.42 -32.45 20.30
N SER A 31 -12.08 -32.19 19.03
CA SER A 31 -13.06 -32.37 17.96
C SER A 31 -13.35 -33.87 17.79
N ALA A 32 -14.58 -34.17 17.41
CA ALA A 32 -15.03 -35.56 17.12
C ALA A 32 -14.24 -36.25 15.98
N SER A 33 -13.36 -35.54 15.28
CA SER A 33 -12.49 -36.07 14.24
C SER A 33 -11.21 -36.74 14.76
N HIS A 34 -10.92 -36.66 16.05
CA HIS A 34 -9.82 -37.35 16.69
C HIS A 34 -10.33 -38.67 17.26
N ASN A 35 -10.41 -39.68 16.42
CA ASN A 35 -10.99 -40.99 16.72
C ASN A 35 -10.22 -41.81 17.77
N ASP A 36 -9.11 -41.30 18.29
CA ASP A 36 -8.22 -42.01 19.21
C ASP A 36 -8.54 -41.80 20.69
N TRP A 37 -9.56 -41.00 20.98
CA TRP A 37 -9.96 -40.68 22.35
C TRP A 37 -11.20 -41.50 22.74
N TYR A 38 -10.97 -42.54 23.49
CA TYR A 38 -12.05 -43.37 24.03
C TYR A 38 -12.40 -42.93 25.43
N PRO A 39 -13.69 -42.83 25.78
CA PRO A 39 -14.08 -42.57 27.14
C PRO A 39 -13.61 -43.76 28.01
N ILE A 40 -13.13 -43.45 29.22
CA ILE A 40 -12.85 -44.48 30.24
C ILE A 40 -14.19 -45.06 30.65
N GLU A 41 -14.29 -46.37 30.69
CA GLU A 41 -15.52 -47.08 31.08
C GLU A 41 -15.97 -46.58 32.45
N GLY A 42 -17.19 -46.07 32.56
CA GLY A 42 -17.74 -45.44 33.77
C GLY A 42 -17.38 -44.00 34.04
N GLY A 43 -16.57 -43.39 33.20
CA GLY A 43 -16.21 -41.97 33.28
C GLY A 43 -16.98 -41.13 32.30
N SER A 44 -17.29 -39.89 32.63
CA SER A 44 -17.87 -38.90 31.70
C SER A 44 -16.74 -38.01 31.15
N VAL A 45 -16.63 -37.97 29.82
CA VAL A 45 -15.75 -36.99 29.12
C VAL A 45 -16.62 -35.84 28.69
N THR A 46 -16.32 -34.64 29.16
CA THR A 46 -16.98 -33.45 28.65
C THR A 46 -16.18 -32.92 27.48
N ILE A 47 -16.76 -33.00 26.29
CA ILE A 47 -16.17 -32.43 25.06
C ILE A 47 -16.61 -30.98 24.97
N TYR A 48 -15.69 -30.07 25.04
CA TYR A 48 -15.92 -28.66 24.76
C TYR A 48 -15.52 -28.39 23.30
N THR A 49 -16.27 -27.56 22.58
CA THR A 49 -15.80 -27.01 21.33
C THR A 49 -14.60 -26.11 21.61
N ALA A 50 -13.48 -26.45 21.03
CA ALA A 50 -12.28 -25.63 21.22
C ALA A 50 -12.53 -24.20 20.71
N PRO A 51 -12.20 -23.17 21.49
CA PRO A 51 -12.11 -21.82 20.96
C PRO A 51 -11.03 -21.78 19.87
N SER A 52 -11.11 -20.81 18.95
CA SER A 52 -10.11 -20.69 17.89
C SER A 52 -8.74 -20.41 18.50
N ILE A 53 -7.78 -21.27 18.20
CA ILE A 53 -6.41 -21.16 18.68
C ILE A 53 -5.61 -20.41 17.62
N GLY A 54 -4.81 -19.41 18.04
CA GLY A 54 -3.89 -18.73 17.15
C GLY A 54 -2.80 -19.68 16.58
N ALA A 55 -2.35 -19.40 15.36
CA ALA A 55 -1.26 -20.12 14.74
C ALA A 55 0.04 -19.91 15.55
N GLY A 56 0.79 -21.00 15.75
CA GLY A 56 2.04 -20.97 16.48
C GLY A 56 2.65 -22.36 16.61
N GLU A 57 3.96 -22.42 16.77
CA GLU A 57 4.69 -23.66 16.96
C GLU A 57 4.93 -23.93 18.44
N ASN A 58 4.97 -25.22 18.79
CA ASN A 58 5.31 -25.68 20.13
C ASN A 58 4.48 -25.04 21.25
N GLN A 59 3.21 -24.77 21.00
CA GLN A 59 2.31 -24.26 22.00
C GLN A 59 2.05 -25.34 23.05
N GLN A 60 2.25 -24.99 24.30
CA GLN A 60 2.10 -25.95 25.38
C GLN A 60 0.63 -26.28 25.60
N ILE A 61 0.32 -27.56 25.57
CA ILE A 61 -1.00 -28.10 25.92
C ILE A 61 -0.88 -28.97 27.17
N ARG A 62 -1.95 -29.09 27.89
CA ARG A 62 -2.02 -29.85 29.13
C ARG A 62 -3.30 -30.65 29.19
N ALA A 63 -3.17 -31.94 29.49
CA ALA A 63 -4.32 -32.81 29.67
C ALA A 63 -4.36 -33.29 31.12
N SER A 64 -5.53 -33.26 31.75
CA SER A 64 -5.71 -33.73 33.11
C SER A 64 -7.01 -34.55 33.23
N PHE A 65 -7.05 -35.48 34.12
CA PHE A 65 -8.27 -36.22 34.44
C PHE A 65 -8.73 -35.86 35.86
N PRO A 66 -9.90 -35.23 36.00
CA PRO A 66 -10.42 -34.88 37.31
C PRO A 66 -10.87 -36.14 38.07
N THR A 67 -10.75 -36.13 39.36
CA THR A 67 -11.32 -37.17 40.22
C THR A 67 -12.84 -37.22 40.04
N THR A 68 -13.37 -38.42 39.84
CA THR A 68 -14.79 -38.72 39.78
C THR A 68 -15.21 -39.61 40.93
N ALA A 69 -16.47 -40.01 41.00
CA ALA A 69 -16.96 -40.92 42.02
C ALA A 69 -16.22 -42.30 41.99
N ASP A 70 -15.90 -42.78 40.80
CA ASP A 70 -15.34 -44.12 40.57
C ASP A 70 -13.83 -44.13 40.30
N TYR A 71 -13.23 -42.97 39.93
CA TYR A 71 -11.83 -42.85 39.55
C TYR A 71 -11.12 -41.71 40.27
N LEU A 72 -9.92 -41.98 40.69
CA LEU A 72 -9.01 -40.92 41.15
C LEU A 72 -8.43 -40.20 39.95
N GLY A 73 -8.41 -38.88 40.01
CA GLY A 73 -7.73 -38.05 39.03
C GLY A 73 -6.23 -38.33 38.92
N CYS A 74 -5.63 -37.93 37.83
CA CYS A 74 -4.19 -38.02 37.66
C CYS A 74 -3.59 -36.65 37.43
N ASP A 75 -2.28 -36.54 37.70
CA ASP A 75 -1.51 -35.35 37.36
C ASP A 75 -1.60 -35.07 35.87
N ALA A 76 -1.50 -33.79 35.55
CA ALA A 76 -1.55 -33.36 34.18
C ALA A 76 -0.38 -33.95 33.35
N VAL A 77 -0.72 -34.33 32.12
CA VAL A 77 0.21 -34.67 31.05
C VAL A 77 0.44 -33.47 30.18
N GLU A 78 1.67 -33.11 29.94
CA GLU A 78 2.04 -31.98 29.10
C GLU A 78 2.47 -32.41 27.70
N GLY A 79 2.16 -31.61 26.68
CA GLY A 79 2.55 -31.85 25.31
C GLY A 79 2.71 -30.53 24.56
N ALA A 80 3.11 -30.61 23.32
CA ALA A 80 3.24 -29.47 22.42
C ALA A 80 2.28 -29.62 21.24
N LEU A 81 1.62 -28.50 20.89
CA LEU A 81 0.73 -28.38 19.75
C LEU A 81 1.29 -27.36 18.76
N THR A 82 1.37 -27.74 17.51
CA THR A 82 1.66 -26.79 16.42
C THR A 82 0.39 -26.53 15.66
N VAL A 83 0.00 -25.25 15.58
CA VAL A 83 -1.13 -24.80 14.76
C VAL A 83 -0.57 -24.07 13.57
N ASN A 84 -0.75 -24.65 12.38
CA ASN A 84 -0.25 -24.08 11.14
C ASN A 84 -1.11 -22.89 10.69
N LYS A 85 -0.46 -21.91 10.01
CA LYS A 85 -1.18 -20.80 9.40
C LYS A 85 -2.10 -21.29 8.28
N ALA A 86 -3.34 -20.85 8.31
CA ALA A 86 -4.32 -21.14 7.27
C ALA A 86 -4.05 -20.35 6.00
N PHE A 87 -4.65 -20.78 4.88
CA PHE A 87 -4.63 -20.02 3.64
C PHE A 87 -5.79 -19.01 3.61
N VAL A 88 -5.56 -17.91 2.91
CA VAL A 88 -6.59 -16.91 2.62
C VAL A 88 -6.60 -16.63 1.12
N ARG A 89 -7.80 -16.48 0.55
CA ARG A 89 -8.00 -15.99 -0.81
C ARG A 89 -8.35 -14.51 -0.74
N VAL A 90 -7.66 -13.70 -1.55
CA VAL A 90 -7.85 -12.25 -1.61
C VAL A 90 -8.43 -11.89 -2.96
N HIS A 91 -9.56 -11.22 -2.96
CA HIS A 91 -10.19 -10.68 -4.16
C HIS A 91 -10.20 -9.16 -4.11
N VAL A 92 -9.72 -8.52 -5.18
CA VAL A 92 -9.69 -7.07 -5.34
C VAL A 92 -10.65 -6.70 -6.45
N LYS A 93 -11.63 -5.83 -6.16
CA LYS A 93 -12.59 -5.36 -7.15
C LYS A 93 -11.91 -4.34 -8.07
N PRO A 94 -12.03 -4.46 -9.41
CA PRO A 94 -11.60 -3.41 -10.33
C PRO A 94 -12.36 -2.12 -10.04
N ALA A 95 -11.69 -0.97 -10.21
CA ALA A 95 -12.30 0.33 -10.00
C ALA A 95 -11.87 1.34 -11.06
N ALA A 96 -12.76 2.32 -11.32
CA ALA A 96 -12.47 3.51 -12.10
C ALA A 96 -12.95 4.72 -11.29
N ILE A 97 -12.05 5.65 -11.05
CA ILE A 97 -12.30 6.87 -10.28
C ILE A 97 -11.86 8.07 -11.08
N PHE A 98 -12.35 9.25 -10.73
CA PHE A 98 -11.79 10.49 -11.26
C PHE A 98 -10.59 10.92 -10.39
N TYR A 99 -9.72 11.71 -10.99
CA TYR A 99 -8.64 12.37 -10.28
C TYR A 99 -9.21 13.10 -9.04
N ASP A 100 -8.54 13.06 -7.93
CA ASP A 100 -8.92 13.53 -6.59
C ASP A 100 -9.90 12.64 -5.80
N GLU A 101 -10.49 11.61 -6.39
CA GLU A 101 -11.25 10.63 -5.60
C GLU A 101 -10.33 9.63 -4.90
N LYS A 102 -10.73 9.19 -3.72
CA LYS A 102 -9.96 8.20 -2.96
C LYS A 102 -10.27 6.77 -3.44
N PRO A 103 -9.27 5.97 -3.85
CA PRO A 103 -9.49 4.59 -4.28
C PRO A 103 -10.18 3.71 -3.25
N THR A 104 -9.97 3.97 -1.97
CA THR A 104 -10.55 3.21 -0.86
C THR A 104 -12.07 3.22 -0.84
N THR A 105 -12.72 4.23 -1.42
CA THR A 105 -14.19 4.31 -1.51
C THR A 105 -14.76 3.46 -2.63
N HIS A 106 -13.96 3.09 -3.63
CA HIS A 106 -14.42 2.42 -4.85
C HIS A 106 -13.78 1.03 -5.04
N GLN A 107 -12.60 0.81 -4.48
CA GLN A 107 -11.86 -0.41 -4.64
C GLN A 107 -11.87 -1.26 -3.38
N TYR A 108 -12.80 -2.20 -3.35
CA TYR A 108 -12.97 -3.11 -2.22
C TYR A 108 -12.06 -4.32 -2.33
N VAL A 109 -11.53 -4.72 -1.17
CA VAL A 109 -10.82 -5.98 -0.99
C VAL A 109 -11.66 -6.88 -0.12
N THR A 110 -11.91 -8.10 -0.58
CA THR A 110 -12.60 -9.13 0.19
C THR A 110 -11.70 -10.34 0.39
N THR A 111 -11.88 -11.04 1.50
CA THR A 111 -11.12 -12.21 1.87
C THR A 111 -12.03 -13.41 2.10
N LYS A 112 -11.51 -14.61 1.82
CA LYS A 112 -12.15 -15.88 2.20
C LYS A 112 -11.10 -16.78 2.86
N PRO A 113 -11.26 -17.15 4.14
CA PRO A 113 -12.34 -16.73 5.05
C PRO A 113 -12.32 -15.23 5.38
N GLU A 114 -13.46 -14.71 5.82
CA GLU A 114 -13.53 -13.36 6.41
C GLU A 114 -12.93 -13.40 7.81
N ASP A 115 -12.01 -12.48 8.09
CA ASP A 115 -11.36 -12.33 9.38
C ASP A 115 -10.77 -10.91 9.46
N ASP A 116 -10.20 -10.56 10.58
CA ASP A 116 -9.56 -9.26 10.79
C ASP A 116 -8.16 -9.25 10.15
N PHE A 117 -8.11 -8.87 8.88
CA PHE A 117 -6.88 -8.72 8.13
C PHE A 117 -6.43 -7.27 8.04
N THR A 118 -5.14 -7.05 8.27
CA THR A 118 -4.50 -5.80 7.86
C THR A 118 -4.23 -5.86 6.37
N ILE A 119 -4.70 -4.86 5.62
CA ILE A 119 -4.62 -4.82 4.15
C ILE A 119 -3.74 -3.66 3.71
N PHE A 120 -2.74 -3.98 2.90
CA PHE A 120 -1.85 -3.03 2.21
C PHE A 120 -2.17 -3.06 0.73
N LYS A 121 -2.14 -1.92 0.06
CA LYS A 121 -2.30 -1.85 -1.40
C LYS A 121 -1.07 -1.22 -2.03
N VAL A 122 -0.57 -1.85 -3.08
CA VAL A 122 0.51 -1.34 -3.92
C VAL A 122 -0.08 -1.03 -5.30
N TYR A 123 0.08 0.20 -5.75
CA TYR A 123 -0.35 0.65 -7.08
C TYR A 123 0.88 0.81 -7.96
N SER A 124 0.90 0.13 -9.09
CA SER A 124 2.00 0.20 -10.06
C SER A 124 1.47 0.77 -11.38
N GLY A 125 2.02 1.88 -11.84
CA GLY A 125 1.60 2.55 -13.06
C GLY A 125 1.83 1.69 -14.30
N LEU A 126 0.80 1.53 -15.14
CA LEU A 126 0.81 0.73 -16.37
C LEU A 126 0.87 1.57 -17.63
N THR A 127 0.14 2.70 -17.67
CA THR A 127 0.14 3.59 -18.83
C THR A 127 1.40 4.44 -18.90
N SER A 128 1.79 4.89 -20.08
CA SER A 128 3.07 5.57 -20.34
C SER A 128 3.29 6.79 -19.44
N ASN A 129 2.23 7.55 -19.14
CA ASN A 129 2.30 8.74 -18.30
C ASN A 129 2.55 8.46 -16.80
N VAL A 130 2.29 7.24 -16.35
CA VAL A 130 2.50 6.82 -14.95
C VAL A 130 3.43 5.62 -14.82
N LYS A 131 4.00 5.17 -15.92
CA LYS A 131 4.91 4.02 -15.93
C LYS A 131 6.10 4.24 -14.98
N GLY A 132 6.35 3.26 -14.12
CA GLY A 132 7.39 3.31 -13.10
C GLY A 132 6.97 4.04 -11.82
N ALA A 133 5.78 4.63 -11.75
CA ALA A 133 5.24 5.18 -10.51
C ALA A 133 4.73 4.04 -9.62
N ILE A 134 5.14 4.03 -8.36
CA ILE A 134 4.66 3.10 -7.34
C ILE A 134 4.13 3.90 -6.16
N TYR A 135 2.91 3.56 -5.75
CA TYR A 135 2.26 4.11 -4.57
C TYR A 135 1.98 2.98 -3.59
N LEU A 136 2.31 3.20 -2.33
CA LEU A 136 2.03 2.27 -1.24
C LEU A 136 0.96 2.87 -0.33
N GLN A 137 -0.24 2.32 -0.39
CA GLN A 137 -1.32 2.71 0.50
C GLN A 137 -1.33 1.82 1.73
N LEU A 138 -1.08 2.42 2.86
CA LEU A 138 -1.05 1.78 4.17
C LEU A 138 -2.44 1.86 4.81
N PRO A 139 -2.82 0.88 5.65
CA PRO A 139 -3.98 1.03 6.51
C PRO A 139 -3.77 2.19 7.49
N GLU A 140 -4.83 2.91 7.82
CA GLU A 140 -4.77 4.06 8.74
C GLU A 140 -4.19 3.69 10.12
N SER A 141 -4.32 2.43 10.53
CA SER A 141 -3.76 1.91 11.78
C SER A 141 -2.22 1.88 11.81
N ILE A 142 -1.55 1.92 10.66
CA ILE A 142 -0.07 1.77 10.58
C ILE A 142 0.66 3.10 10.52
N LEU A 143 0.13 4.06 9.76
CA LEU A 143 0.67 5.41 9.69
C LEU A 143 -0.45 6.42 9.97
N SER A 144 -1.05 6.33 11.16
CA SER A 144 -2.00 7.34 11.61
C SER A 144 -1.28 8.69 11.74
N PRO A 145 -2.01 9.81 11.59
CA PRO A 145 -1.45 11.14 11.83
C PRO A 145 -0.77 11.25 13.19
N GLU A 146 -1.32 10.62 14.23
CA GLU A 146 -0.75 10.59 15.58
C GLU A 146 0.57 9.83 15.64
N ALA A 147 0.69 8.68 14.95
CA ALA A 147 1.94 7.93 14.87
C ALA A 147 3.03 8.73 14.15
N LEU A 148 2.69 9.44 13.08
CA LEU A 148 3.60 10.32 12.35
C LEU A 148 4.04 11.51 13.22
N GLU A 149 3.12 12.15 13.92
CA GLU A 149 3.42 13.25 14.82
C GLU A 149 4.44 12.87 15.90
N LYS A 150 4.30 11.69 16.47
CA LYS A 150 5.21 11.15 17.48
C LYS A 150 6.61 10.83 16.94
N ILE A 151 6.71 10.23 15.74
CA ILE A 151 7.99 9.80 15.17
C ILE A 151 8.74 10.91 14.44
N ASN A 152 8.04 11.91 13.92
CA ASN A 152 8.63 12.99 13.14
C ASN A 152 9.80 13.72 13.86
N PRO A 153 9.74 14.04 15.16
CA PRO A 153 10.87 14.65 15.86
C PRO A 153 12.12 13.76 15.86
N VAL A 154 11.96 12.47 16.03
CA VAL A 154 13.08 11.51 16.05
C VAL A 154 13.72 11.38 14.68
N VAL A 155 12.91 11.23 13.63
CA VAL A 155 13.40 11.13 12.26
C VAL A 155 14.06 12.43 11.81
N LYS A 156 13.51 13.60 12.18
CA LYS A 156 14.11 14.90 11.90
C LYS A 156 15.48 15.07 12.57
N LEU A 157 15.61 14.59 13.80
CA LEU A 157 16.89 14.65 14.52
C LEU A 157 17.96 13.78 13.83
N LEU A 158 17.59 12.62 13.31
CA LEU A 158 18.52 11.68 12.68
C LEU A 158 18.84 12.00 11.22
N TYR A 159 17.85 12.52 10.46
CA TYR A 159 17.92 12.66 9.00
C TYR A 159 17.76 14.10 8.50
N GLY A 160 17.55 15.06 9.40
CA GLY A 160 17.35 16.47 9.05
C GLY A 160 15.97 16.81 8.47
N LYS A 161 15.13 15.80 8.18
CA LYS A 161 13.76 15.93 7.67
C LYS A 161 12.81 15.08 8.49
N THR A 162 11.55 15.47 8.57
CA THR A 162 10.51 14.64 9.20
C THR A 162 10.21 13.42 8.33
N LEU A 163 9.68 12.35 8.95
CA LEU A 163 9.20 11.20 8.18
C LEU A 163 8.09 11.59 7.20
N THR A 164 7.18 12.48 7.60
CA THR A 164 6.14 13.01 6.72
C THR A 164 6.72 13.66 5.47
N ASP A 165 7.76 14.49 5.60
CA ASP A 165 8.42 15.12 4.45
C ASP A 165 9.09 14.08 3.55
N ILE A 166 9.78 13.11 4.14
CA ILE A 166 10.45 12.02 3.41
C ILE A 166 9.43 11.20 2.61
N LEU A 167 8.29 10.86 3.22
CA LEU A 167 7.23 10.08 2.56
C LEU A 167 6.55 10.88 1.44
N ASN A 168 6.35 12.18 1.62
CA ASN A 168 5.75 13.07 0.60
C ASN A 168 6.70 13.32 -0.57
N ASP A 169 7.99 13.54 -0.29
CA ASP A 169 9.01 13.72 -1.33
C ASP A 169 9.30 12.42 -2.11
N GLY A 170 8.87 11.28 -1.56
CA GLY A 170 9.17 9.94 -2.04
C GLY A 170 10.60 9.52 -1.73
N MET A 171 10.82 8.23 -1.65
CA MET A 171 12.13 7.60 -1.46
C MET A 171 12.23 6.35 -2.32
N THR A 172 13.44 5.82 -2.51
CA THR A 172 13.57 4.51 -3.12
C THR A 172 13.09 3.43 -2.16
N LEU A 173 12.64 2.31 -2.70
CA LEU A 173 12.20 1.18 -1.90
C LEU A 173 13.32 0.66 -0.98
N GLY A 174 14.58 0.68 -1.48
CA GLY A 174 15.75 0.32 -0.69
C GLY A 174 15.99 1.27 0.48
N GLU A 175 15.83 2.57 0.29
CA GLU A 175 15.93 3.58 1.37
C GLU A 175 14.83 3.39 2.42
N LEU A 176 13.60 3.12 1.97
CA LEU A 176 12.49 2.81 2.87
C LEU A 176 12.76 1.56 3.69
N ARG A 177 13.22 0.49 3.03
CA ARG A 177 13.60 -0.77 3.69
C ARG A 177 14.69 -0.56 4.75
N ALA A 178 15.74 0.18 4.41
CA ALA A 178 16.83 0.50 5.32
C ALA A 178 16.36 1.32 6.54
N LEU A 179 15.49 2.31 6.32
CA LEU A 179 14.90 3.09 7.41
C LEU A 179 14.09 2.22 8.36
N LEU A 180 13.23 1.36 7.83
CA LEU A 180 12.39 0.47 8.63
C LEU A 180 13.22 -0.56 9.40
N GLN A 181 14.30 -1.08 8.82
CA GLN A 181 15.23 -1.99 9.51
C GLN A 181 15.93 -1.32 10.68
N LYS A 182 16.29 -0.05 10.56
CA LYS A 182 16.87 0.73 11.67
C LYS A 182 15.89 0.95 12.81
N LEU A 183 14.61 1.10 12.50
CA LEU A 183 13.55 1.21 13.52
C LEU A 183 13.27 -0.13 14.20
N GLU A 184 13.34 -1.25 13.48
CA GLU A 184 13.14 -2.59 14.04
C GLU A 184 14.30 -3.02 14.96
N LYS A 185 15.54 -2.72 14.53
CA LYS A 185 16.76 -3.02 15.30
C LYS A 185 17.53 -1.71 15.57
N PRO A 186 17.03 -0.88 16.47
CA PRO A 186 17.63 0.41 16.72
C PRO A 186 18.99 0.29 17.40
N THR A 187 19.88 1.24 17.09
CA THR A 187 21.07 1.47 17.91
C THR A 187 20.68 1.87 19.33
N GLU A 188 21.62 1.77 20.29
CA GLU A 188 21.33 2.13 21.68
C GLU A 188 20.78 3.57 21.82
N ASP A 189 21.37 4.52 21.09
CA ASP A 189 20.94 5.92 21.12
C ASP A 189 19.55 6.11 20.51
N LEU A 190 19.26 5.43 19.40
CA LEU A 190 17.93 5.45 18.80
C LEU A 190 16.89 4.80 19.71
N ALA A 191 17.22 3.68 20.35
CA ALA A 191 16.35 3.01 21.31
C ALA A 191 15.99 3.92 22.50
N LYS A 192 16.95 4.69 23.02
CA LYS A 192 16.72 5.70 24.06
C LYS A 192 15.75 6.80 23.59
N LEU A 193 15.91 7.29 22.35
CA LEU A 193 15.02 8.31 21.77
C LEU A 193 13.61 7.78 21.57
N LEU A 194 13.46 6.56 21.01
CA LEU A 194 12.16 5.92 20.82
C LEU A 194 11.41 5.77 22.15
N LYS A 195 12.13 5.38 23.20
CA LYS A 195 11.59 5.27 24.56
C LYS A 195 11.22 6.63 25.15
N LEU A 196 12.09 7.64 24.98
CA LEU A 196 11.85 9.00 25.47
C LEU A 196 10.58 9.62 24.88
N PHE A 197 10.34 9.42 23.60
CA PHE A 197 9.15 9.92 22.91
C PHE A 197 7.95 8.97 22.96
N ASN A 198 8.07 7.86 23.70
CA ASN A 198 7.02 6.82 23.82
C ASN A 198 6.48 6.35 22.47
N ILE A 199 7.39 6.01 21.55
CA ILE A 199 7.04 5.58 20.20
C ILE A 199 6.85 4.07 20.18
N ASP A 200 5.66 3.62 19.74
CA ASP A 200 5.38 2.24 19.42
C ASP A 200 5.85 1.92 18.00
N ILE A 201 6.84 1.02 17.89
CA ILE A 201 7.43 0.63 16.60
C ILE A 201 6.68 -0.53 15.92
N SER A 202 5.65 -1.11 16.54
CA SER A 202 4.95 -2.29 16.02
C SER A 202 4.37 -2.06 14.62
N SER A 203 3.81 -0.89 14.36
CA SER A 203 3.29 -0.52 13.03
C SER A 203 4.38 -0.44 11.95
N PHE A 204 5.58 0.01 12.30
CA PHE A 204 6.73 0.06 11.38
C PHE A 204 7.29 -1.34 11.11
N THR A 205 7.25 -2.23 12.10
CA THR A 205 7.63 -3.64 11.95
C THR A 205 6.67 -4.36 10.98
N GLU A 206 5.37 -4.10 11.09
CA GLU A 206 4.38 -4.64 10.14
C GLU A 206 4.61 -4.11 8.72
N LEU A 207 4.90 -2.84 8.56
CA LEU A 207 5.26 -2.27 7.27
C LEU A 207 6.52 -2.91 6.69
N LEU A 208 7.55 -3.13 7.52
CA LEU A 208 8.79 -3.80 7.09
C LEU A 208 8.53 -5.22 6.60
N LYS A 209 7.66 -5.98 7.25
CA LYS A 209 7.25 -7.32 6.77
C LYS A 209 6.66 -7.28 5.36
N VAL A 210 5.85 -6.28 5.06
CA VAL A 210 5.29 -6.08 3.72
C VAL A 210 6.38 -5.71 2.72
N VAL A 211 7.21 -4.74 3.05
CA VAL A 211 8.31 -4.26 2.19
C VAL A 211 9.32 -5.39 1.89
N ASN A 212 9.60 -6.24 2.87
CA ASN A 212 10.51 -7.37 2.69
C ASN A 212 9.99 -8.46 1.74
N LYS A 213 8.70 -8.47 1.44
CA LYS A 213 8.13 -9.37 0.42
C LYS A 213 8.36 -8.88 -1.01
N ILE A 214 8.73 -7.61 -1.17
CA ILE A 214 9.06 -7.04 -2.49
C ILE A 214 10.52 -7.39 -2.80
N PRO A 215 10.80 -8.02 -3.96
CA PRO A 215 12.17 -8.39 -4.31
C PRO A 215 13.12 -7.20 -4.36
N GLY A 216 14.37 -7.39 -3.94
CA GLY A 216 15.40 -6.35 -3.90
C GLY A 216 15.77 -5.76 -5.26
N VAL A 217 15.42 -6.41 -6.36
CA VAL A 217 15.57 -5.86 -7.72
C VAL A 217 14.79 -4.55 -7.92
N PHE A 218 13.78 -4.31 -7.10
CA PHE A 218 12.98 -3.07 -7.13
C PHE A 218 13.49 -1.98 -6.18
N ASP A 219 14.61 -2.20 -5.48
CA ASP A 219 15.13 -1.27 -4.47
C ASP A 219 15.49 0.12 -5.01
N SER A 220 15.80 0.24 -6.30
CA SER A 220 16.05 1.53 -6.97
C SER A 220 14.75 2.27 -7.35
N THR A 221 13.61 1.65 -7.24
CA THR A 221 12.32 2.24 -7.61
C THR A 221 11.85 3.22 -6.53
N ARG A 222 11.45 4.42 -6.95
CA ARG A 222 10.87 5.41 -6.03
C ARG A 222 9.44 5.03 -5.68
N VAL A 223 9.11 5.12 -4.40
CA VAL A 223 7.80 4.79 -3.84
C VAL A 223 7.23 6.03 -3.17
N ALA A 224 6.01 6.40 -3.50
CA ALA A 224 5.23 7.39 -2.76
C ALA A 224 4.27 6.68 -1.81
N ILE A 225 4.05 7.27 -0.65
CA ILE A 225 3.07 6.76 0.32
C ILE A 225 1.72 7.41 0.05
N GLY A 226 0.68 6.58 0.01
CA GLY A 226 -0.69 7.00 -0.25
C GLY A 226 -1.29 6.39 -1.50
N SER A 227 -2.44 6.91 -1.91
CA SER A 227 -3.10 6.52 -3.16
C SER A 227 -2.54 7.28 -4.37
N PRO A 228 -2.71 6.75 -5.57
CA PRO A 228 -2.27 7.44 -6.78
C PRO A 228 -2.84 8.85 -6.91
N ASN A 229 -1.96 9.80 -7.17
CA ASN A 229 -2.28 11.22 -7.36
C ASN A 229 -2.13 11.69 -8.82
N ARG A 230 -2.10 10.76 -9.77
CA ARG A 230 -1.98 11.03 -11.20
C ARG A 230 -3.02 10.22 -11.97
N ALA A 231 -3.61 10.82 -12.97
CA ALA A 231 -4.48 10.10 -13.90
C ALA A 231 -3.67 9.06 -14.69
N GLY A 232 -4.22 7.88 -14.85
CA GLY A 232 -3.60 6.76 -15.54
C GLY A 232 -4.20 5.44 -15.12
N MET A 233 -3.67 4.35 -15.66
CA MET A 233 -4.05 3.00 -15.28
C MET A 233 -2.98 2.40 -14.37
N TYR A 234 -3.42 1.74 -13.32
CA TYR A 234 -2.57 1.10 -12.32
C TYR A 234 -2.94 -0.37 -12.13
N LEU A 235 -1.92 -1.21 -11.96
CA LEU A 235 -2.10 -2.51 -11.33
C LEU A 235 -2.21 -2.31 -9.82
N VAL A 236 -3.23 -2.87 -9.22
CA VAL A 236 -3.41 -2.85 -7.76
C VAL A 236 -3.08 -4.23 -7.22
N THR A 237 -2.18 -4.30 -6.26
CA THR A 237 -1.86 -5.50 -5.52
C THR A 237 -2.25 -5.30 -4.07
N ALA A 238 -3.24 -6.04 -3.59
CA ALA A 238 -3.60 -6.08 -2.19
C ALA A 238 -2.86 -7.22 -1.50
N ILE A 239 -2.25 -6.93 -0.37
CA ILE A 239 -1.49 -7.88 0.45
C ILE A 239 -2.15 -7.91 1.82
N THR A 240 -2.50 -9.09 2.31
CA THR A 240 -3.14 -9.26 3.61
C THR A 240 -2.15 -9.80 4.64
N SER A 241 -2.28 -9.34 5.86
CA SER A 241 -1.53 -9.81 7.02
C SER A 241 -2.47 -10.14 8.17
N ASN A 242 -2.30 -11.32 8.72
CA ASN A 242 -2.95 -11.78 9.94
C ASN A 242 -2.07 -12.89 10.53
N PRO A 243 -1.83 -12.92 11.85
CA PRO A 243 -0.95 -13.92 12.49
C PRO A 243 -1.35 -15.37 12.22
N ASN A 244 -2.64 -15.63 12.01
CA ASN A 244 -3.21 -16.96 11.83
C ASN A 244 -3.21 -17.45 10.38
N TYR A 245 -2.84 -16.58 9.44
CA TYR A 245 -2.91 -16.87 8.01
C TYR A 245 -1.56 -16.68 7.33
N LYS A 246 -1.34 -17.44 6.28
CA LYS A 246 -0.29 -17.14 5.32
C LYS A 246 -0.66 -15.85 4.60
N THR A 247 0.35 -15.11 4.16
CA THR A 247 0.12 -13.88 3.40
C THR A 247 -0.73 -14.16 2.18
N GLY A 248 -1.85 -13.46 2.07
CA GLY A 248 -2.70 -13.49 0.88
C GLY A 248 -2.35 -12.34 -0.06
N VAL A 249 -2.45 -12.58 -1.36
CA VAL A 249 -2.22 -11.58 -2.40
C VAL A 249 -3.36 -11.64 -3.40
N GLY A 250 -3.92 -10.49 -3.73
CA GLY A 250 -4.91 -10.33 -4.79
C GLY A 250 -4.54 -9.17 -5.69
N THR A 251 -4.85 -9.26 -6.97
CA THR A 251 -4.54 -8.21 -7.94
C THR A 251 -5.77 -7.78 -8.71
N SER A 252 -5.77 -6.51 -9.14
CA SER A 252 -6.80 -5.94 -9.99
C SER A 252 -6.28 -4.68 -10.68
N THR A 253 -7.16 -3.94 -11.33
CA THR A 253 -6.83 -2.68 -11.99
C THR A 253 -7.58 -1.52 -11.36
N LEU A 254 -6.90 -0.37 -11.31
CA LEU A 254 -7.48 0.93 -10.99
C LEU A 254 -7.26 1.87 -12.17
N VAL A 255 -8.32 2.49 -12.67
CA VAL A 255 -8.23 3.56 -13.65
C VAL A 255 -8.54 4.88 -12.95
N VAL A 256 -7.56 5.77 -12.91
CA VAL A 256 -7.75 7.17 -12.46
C VAL A 256 -7.97 8.02 -13.71
N LYS A 257 -9.19 8.51 -13.88
CA LYS A 257 -9.58 9.31 -15.03
C LYS A 257 -9.18 10.77 -14.83
N MET A 258 -8.78 11.43 -15.92
CA MET A 258 -8.58 12.88 -15.91
C MET A 258 -9.89 13.60 -15.56
N ARG A 259 -9.78 14.75 -14.90
CA ARG A 259 -10.92 15.65 -14.72
C ARG A 259 -11.37 16.18 -16.08
N ALA A 260 -12.63 15.97 -16.40
CA ALA A 260 -13.16 16.27 -17.72
C ALA A 260 -13.44 17.76 -17.95
N THR A 261 -13.59 18.55 -16.88
CA THR A 261 -14.04 19.95 -16.94
C THR A 261 -13.24 20.84 -15.99
N GLY A 262 -13.29 22.15 -16.25
CA GLY A 262 -12.75 23.18 -15.37
C GLY A 262 -11.31 23.58 -15.65
N ALA A 263 -10.63 22.95 -16.60
CA ALA A 263 -9.31 23.35 -17.06
C ALA A 263 -9.36 23.89 -18.50
N SER A 264 -8.51 24.85 -18.79
CA SER A 264 -8.37 25.45 -20.13
C SER A 264 -6.93 25.86 -20.39
N LEU A 265 -6.53 25.80 -21.66
CA LEU A 265 -5.25 26.35 -22.10
C LEU A 265 -5.45 27.85 -22.38
N VAL A 266 -4.50 28.66 -21.94
CA VAL A 266 -4.47 30.11 -22.10
C VAL A 266 -3.10 30.51 -22.62
N TRP A 267 -3.07 31.33 -23.69
CA TRP A 267 -1.81 31.89 -24.17
C TRP A 267 -1.16 32.78 -23.10
N ASP A 268 0.14 32.67 -22.93
CA ASP A 268 0.88 33.44 -21.92
C ASP A 268 0.92 34.94 -22.27
N ASN A 269 0.78 35.29 -23.56
CA ASN A 269 0.62 36.65 -24.00
C ASN A 269 -0.16 36.71 -25.32
N ASP A 270 -0.67 37.91 -25.70
CA ASP A 270 -1.47 38.14 -26.90
C ASP A 270 -0.63 38.49 -28.12
N ARG A 271 0.68 38.48 -28.02
CA ARG A 271 1.57 38.83 -29.11
C ARG A 271 1.53 37.76 -30.22
N THR A 272 1.33 38.19 -31.47
CA THR A 272 1.21 37.31 -32.65
C THR A 272 2.22 37.65 -33.78
N THR A 273 2.97 38.74 -33.66
CA THR A 273 3.99 39.15 -34.62
C THR A 273 5.36 39.19 -33.97
N TYR A 274 6.32 38.55 -34.62
CA TYR A 274 7.72 38.39 -34.13
C TYR A 274 8.68 38.68 -35.26
N THR A 275 9.89 39.17 -34.94
CA THR A 275 11.02 39.15 -35.86
C THR A 275 11.80 37.86 -35.78
N THR A 276 12.62 37.56 -36.79
CA THR A 276 13.48 36.40 -36.78
C THR A 276 14.43 36.45 -35.57
N GLY A 277 14.49 35.36 -34.80
CA GLY A 277 15.29 35.27 -33.59
C GLY A 277 14.59 35.66 -32.30
N GLU A 278 13.52 36.44 -32.30
CA GLU A 278 12.78 36.77 -31.06
C GLU A 278 12.12 35.55 -30.44
N LEU A 279 11.70 34.56 -31.21
CA LEU A 279 11.09 33.33 -30.71
C LEU A 279 12.07 32.43 -29.93
N GLU A 280 13.38 32.52 -30.19
CA GLU A 280 14.38 31.81 -29.42
C GLU A 280 14.58 32.41 -28.03
N SER A 281 14.48 33.74 -27.92
CA SER A 281 14.65 34.46 -26.66
C SER A 281 13.36 34.59 -25.83
N SER A 282 12.21 34.53 -26.47
CA SER A 282 10.90 34.62 -25.84
C SER A 282 9.97 33.57 -26.42
N PRO A 283 10.10 32.33 -26.02
CA PRO A 283 9.30 31.25 -26.59
C PRO A 283 7.82 31.49 -26.30
N LEU A 284 7.01 31.29 -27.36
CA LEU A 284 5.56 31.38 -27.28
C LEU A 284 5.02 30.22 -26.47
N GLY A 285 4.41 30.52 -25.36
CA GLY A 285 3.88 29.53 -24.44
C GLY A 285 2.38 29.64 -24.23
N ALA A 286 1.82 28.57 -23.77
CA ALA A 286 0.48 28.51 -23.19
C ALA A 286 0.54 27.81 -21.85
N THR A 287 -0.33 28.19 -20.94
CA THR A 287 -0.42 27.63 -19.60
C THR A 287 -1.75 26.94 -19.44
N LEU A 288 -1.75 25.74 -18.88
CA LEU A 288 -2.96 25.05 -18.44
C LEU A 288 -3.44 25.71 -17.16
N MET A 289 -4.63 26.26 -17.18
CA MET A 289 -5.26 26.95 -16.06
C MET A 289 -6.46 26.18 -15.55
N ARG A 290 -6.66 26.23 -14.23
CA ARG A 290 -7.87 25.77 -13.58
C ARG A 290 -8.46 26.93 -12.78
N GLY A 291 -9.46 27.60 -13.36
CA GLY A 291 -9.87 28.91 -12.87
C GLY A 291 -8.71 29.93 -13.04
N ASP A 292 -8.38 30.63 -12.00
CA ASP A 292 -7.30 31.63 -11.98
C ASP A 292 -5.94 31.05 -11.54
N THR A 293 -5.86 29.73 -11.33
CA THR A 293 -4.65 29.07 -10.83
C THR A 293 -4.05 28.17 -11.91
N PRO A 294 -2.73 28.19 -12.15
CA PRO A 294 -2.09 27.23 -13.02
C PRO A 294 -2.32 25.79 -12.55
N ALA A 295 -2.77 24.93 -13.47
CA ALA A 295 -2.93 23.51 -13.21
C ALA A 295 -1.62 22.78 -13.48
N HIS A 296 -1.27 21.85 -12.61
CA HIS A 296 -0.09 21.03 -12.81
C HIS A 296 -0.40 19.94 -13.84
N ASN A 297 0.34 19.93 -14.94
CA ASN A 297 0.34 18.85 -15.92
C ASN A 297 1.77 18.39 -16.13
N GLN A 298 2.07 17.14 -15.76
CA GLN A 298 3.42 16.59 -15.77
C GLN A 298 3.98 16.41 -17.18
N ASP A 299 3.13 16.15 -18.17
CA ASP A 299 3.53 16.01 -19.56
C ASP A 299 3.75 17.37 -20.25
N GLY A 300 3.41 18.47 -19.56
CA GLY A 300 3.55 19.82 -20.08
C GLY A 300 2.58 20.12 -21.22
N VAL A 301 2.73 21.31 -21.78
CA VAL A 301 1.97 21.76 -22.96
C VAL A 301 2.80 21.46 -24.20
N HIS A 302 2.14 20.83 -25.17
CA HIS A 302 2.74 20.51 -26.47
C HIS A 302 2.31 21.53 -27.51
N TYR A 303 3.18 21.74 -28.51
CA TYR A 303 2.94 22.70 -29.59
C TYR A 303 3.08 22.04 -30.95
N ARG A 304 2.29 22.54 -31.90
CA ARG A 304 2.38 22.22 -33.31
C ARG A 304 2.31 23.51 -34.11
N TYR A 305 3.21 23.64 -35.05
CA TYR A 305 3.28 24.76 -35.97
C TYR A 305 3.05 24.26 -37.39
N VAL A 306 2.13 24.87 -38.10
CA VAL A 306 1.81 24.56 -39.49
C VAL A 306 1.70 25.86 -40.26
N GLY A 307 2.46 26.03 -41.34
CA GLY A 307 2.39 27.23 -42.12
C GLY A 307 3.26 27.21 -43.36
N THR A 308 3.46 28.36 -43.90
CA THR A 308 4.25 28.56 -45.12
C THR A 308 5.24 29.70 -44.90
N THR A 309 6.49 29.49 -45.28
CA THR A 309 7.52 30.50 -45.26
C THR A 309 7.25 31.53 -46.40
N ASP A 310 7.81 32.71 -46.31
CA ASP A 310 7.74 33.74 -47.36
C ASP A 310 8.39 33.25 -48.69
N THR A 311 9.20 32.21 -48.62
CA THR A 311 9.77 31.53 -49.80
C THR A 311 8.90 30.36 -50.29
N HIS A 312 7.63 30.29 -49.87
CA HIS A 312 6.66 29.28 -50.26
C HIS A 312 7.00 27.83 -49.86
N ARG A 313 7.77 27.63 -48.79
CA ARG A 313 8.04 26.31 -48.27
C ARG A 313 7.05 25.94 -47.16
N LEU A 314 6.49 24.74 -47.23
CA LEU A 314 5.63 24.19 -46.20
C LEU A 314 6.46 23.90 -44.93
N TYR A 315 5.93 24.32 -43.80
CA TYR A 315 6.49 24.05 -42.48
C TYR A 315 5.47 23.30 -41.62
N ILE A 316 5.86 22.11 -41.11
CA ILE A 316 5.08 21.33 -40.17
C ILE A 316 6.05 20.82 -39.14
N SER A 317 5.95 21.27 -37.89
CA SER A 317 6.88 20.89 -36.81
C SER A 317 6.28 21.12 -35.44
N SER A 318 6.81 20.45 -34.45
CA SER A 318 6.62 20.77 -33.01
C SER A 318 7.55 21.88 -32.52
N LYS A 319 8.58 22.21 -33.29
CA LYS A 319 9.51 23.31 -32.99
C LYS A 319 8.98 24.62 -33.56
N ALA A 320 9.20 25.71 -32.81
CA ALA A 320 8.87 27.04 -33.29
C ALA A 320 9.64 27.34 -34.59
N PRO A 321 8.94 27.95 -35.61
CA PRO A 321 9.61 28.34 -36.83
C PRO A 321 10.55 29.51 -36.61
N THR A 322 11.64 29.55 -37.36
CA THR A 322 12.64 30.60 -37.29
C THR A 322 12.70 31.47 -38.57
N GLU A 323 12.05 31.03 -39.64
CA GLU A 323 12.01 31.75 -40.92
C GLU A 323 10.82 32.68 -41.03
N PRO A 324 10.96 33.82 -41.77
CA PRO A 324 9.80 34.67 -42.08
C PRO A 324 8.69 33.88 -42.75
N GLY A 325 7.47 34.13 -42.32
CA GLY A 325 6.27 33.45 -42.83
C GLY A 325 5.08 33.59 -41.89
N THR A 326 4.00 32.91 -42.25
CA THR A 326 2.76 32.85 -41.47
C THR A 326 2.49 31.42 -41.05
N TYR A 327 2.25 31.23 -39.77
CA TYR A 327 2.14 29.91 -39.17
C TYR A 327 0.93 29.85 -38.24
N ARG A 328 0.25 28.69 -38.24
CA ARG A 328 -0.74 28.38 -37.22
C ARG A 328 -0.02 27.67 -36.07
N GLN A 329 -0.05 28.29 -34.93
CA GLN A 329 0.40 27.68 -33.67
C GLN A 329 -0.79 27.02 -32.97
N THR A 330 -0.64 25.75 -32.59
CA THR A 330 -1.61 25.01 -31.79
C THR A 330 -0.92 24.56 -30.53
N ALA A 331 -1.52 24.86 -29.37
CA ALA A 331 -1.13 24.31 -28.07
C ALA A 331 -2.14 23.25 -27.68
N TYR A 332 -1.64 22.12 -27.17
CA TYR A 332 -2.46 21.00 -26.75
C TYR A 332 -1.79 20.21 -25.63
N ILE A 333 -2.59 19.42 -24.93
CA ILE A 333 -2.12 18.47 -23.93
C ILE A 333 -2.44 17.04 -24.37
N LEU A 334 -1.53 16.11 -24.12
CA LEU A 334 -1.71 14.69 -24.47
C LEU A 334 -2.20 13.86 -23.28
N GLY A 335 -1.92 14.28 -22.08
CA GLY A 335 -2.27 13.58 -20.86
C GLY A 335 -2.12 14.49 -19.65
N GLY A 336 -2.17 13.92 -18.48
CA GLY A 336 -2.11 14.63 -17.20
C GLY A 336 -3.37 14.41 -16.39
N ASN A 337 -3.64 15.29 -15.45
CA ASN A 337 -4.74 15.14 -14.51
C ASN A 337 -6.04 15.84 -14.97
N ASP A 338 -5.92 16.76 -15.89
CA ASP A 338 -7.01 17.57 -16.42
C ASP A 338 -7.10 17.49 -17.95
N MET A 339 -8.31 17.35 -18.45
CA MET A 339 -8.58 17.52 -19.89
C MET A 339 -8.74 18.99 -20.21
N ALA A 340 -8.17 19.43 -21.32
CA ALA A 340 -8.41 20.76 -21.88
C ALA A 340 -8.46 20.69 -23.40
N LYS A 341 -9.29 21.54 -24.00
CA LYS A 341 -9.35 21.69 -25.48
C LYS A 341 -8.07 22.36 -25.97
N SER A 342 -7.59 21.91 -27.12
CA SER A 342 -6.50 22.60 -27.81
C SER A 342 -6.92 24.03 -28.22
N ILE A 343 -5.94 24.93 -28.20
CA ILE A 343 -6.13 26.31 -28.68
C ILE A 343 -5.18 26.55 -29.84
N SER A 344 -5.60 27.42 -30.77
CA SER A 344 -4.82 27.77 -31.93
C SER A 344 -4.86 29.27 -32.18
N ARG A 345 -3.78 29.78 -32.77
CA ARG A 345 -3.69 31.17 -33.26
C ARG A 345 -2.76 31.25 -34.47
N SER A 346 -2.91 32.29 -35.26
CA SER A 346 -1.93 32.64 -36.29
C SER A 346 -0.83 33.47 -35.72
N ILE A 347 0.41 33.14 -36.07
CA ILE A 347 1.60 33.96 -35.78
C ILE A 347 2.32 34.32 -37.09
N THR A 348 2.86 35.50 -37.12
CA THR A 348 3.66 36.00 -38.27
C THR A 348 5.08 36.30 -37.82
N ILE A 349 6.05 35.78 -38.56
CA ILE A 349 7.45 36.09 -38.39
C ILE A 349 7.87 36.98 -39.55
N THR A 350 8.47 38.13 -39.26
CA THR A 350 9.02 39.06 -40.22
C THR A 350 10.54 39.04 -40.18
N ALA A 351 11.18 39.36 -41.28
CA ALA A 351 12.64 39.57 -41.31
C ALA A 351 13.03 40.75 -40.39
N ASN A 352 14.22 40.69 -39.83
CA ASN A 352 14.77 41.80 -39.03
C ASN A 352 15.05 42.99 -39.89
#